data_3bc7402c884381c2bb9989f7eef550f1
#
_entry.id   3bc7402c884381c2bb9989f7eef550f1
#
_cell.length_a   1.000
_cell.length_b   1.000
_cell.length_c   1.000
_cell.angle_alpha   90.00
_cell.angle_beta   90.00
_cell.angle_gamma   90.00
#
_symmetry.space_group_name_H-M   'P 1'
#
loop_
_entity.id
_entity.type
_entity.pdbx_description
1 polymer ?
#
loop_
_entity_poly.entity_id
_entity_poly.type
_entity_poly.pdbx_seq_one_letter_code
_entity_poly.pdbx_strand_id
1 'polypeptide(L)'
;MIKWNVKTLTINDLKEYEHNPRKISDKEFSKLVKSLQEDGYHQRILVNTDNVIIGGHQRKKALIKAGLSLSDTLEVLMPDRLLTVEELDRINIRDNLSFGEYDFDILRERFDEDTLEEFGMSDEMLNAFNIDEIINDEADDEILEVPVEAKSVLGDLYILGNHRLLCGDSTNAEHVSRLLDGANPILMVTDPPYGISYKA
;
A
#
# COMPACT_ATOMS: atom_id res chain seq x y z
N MET A 1 -10.87 26.03 16.03
CA MET A 1 -11.17 24.68 15.47
C MET A 1 -12.33 24.84 14.51
N ILE A 2 -12.24 24.29 13.29
CA ILE A 2 -13.33 24.31 12.29
C ILE A 2 -14.43 23.36 12.77
N LYS A 3 -15.68 23.85 12.77
CA LYS A 3 -16.83 23.01 13.10
C LYS A 3 -17.50 22.54 11.80
N TRP A 4 -17.82 21.27 11.73
CA TRP A 4 -18.46 20.67 10.57
C TRP A 4 -19.92 20.40 10.83
N ASN A 5 -20.77 20.76 9.88
CA ASN A 5 -22.22 20.60 9.94
C ASN A 5 -22.69 19.74 8.76
N VAL A 6 -23.72 18.95 8.99
CA VAL A 6 -24.38 18.21 7.91
C VAL A 6 -25.28 19.20 7.16
N LYS A 7 -25.18 19.19 5.83
CA LYS A 7 -26.01 19.95 4.90
C LYS A 7 -26.51 19.05 3.80
N THR A 8 -27.69 19.34 3.27
CA THR A 8 -28.25 18.64 2.11
C THR A 8 -28.05 19.53 0.88
N LEU A 9 -27.39 18.97 -0.15
CA LEU A 9 -27.17 19.61 -1.44
C LEU A 9 -27.58 18.67 -2.57
N THR A 10 -27.89 19.22 -3.75
CA THR A 10 -28.02 18.41 -4.93
C THR A 10 -26.62 18.04 -5.47
N ILE A 11 -26.53 16.94 -6.21
CA ILE A 11 -25.26 16.54 -6.85
C ILE A 11 -24.79 17.63 -7.83
N ASN A 12 -25.73 18.35 -8.45
CA ASN A 12 -25.42 19.45 -9.37
C ASN A 12 -24.80 20.67 -8.68
N ASP A 13 -25.10 20.90 -7.39
CA ASP A 13 -24.52 22.02 -6.63
C ASP A 13 -23.03 21.82 -6.29
N LEU A 14 -22.55 20.57 -6.33
CA LEU A 14 -21.19 20.21 -5.99
C LEU A 14 -20.22 20.61 -7.11
N LYS A 15 -19.29 21.51 -6.79
CA LYS A 15 -18.24 21.98 -7.72
C LYS A 15 -16.95 21.23 -7.53
N GLU A 16 -16.33 20.81 -8.65
CA GLU A 16 -15.00 20.18 -8.60
C GLU A 16 -13.94 21.19 -8.15
N TYR A 17 -12.96 20.73 -7.38
CA TYR A 17 -11.77 21.52 -7.04
C TYR A 17 -10.69 21.29 -8.10
N GLU A 18 -10.28 22.35 -8.78
CA GLU A 18 -9.36 22.29 -9.93
C GLU A 18 -7.98 21.72 -9.57
N HIS A 19 -7.55 21.94 -8.32
CA HIS A 19 -6.22 21.50 -7.83
C HIS A 19 -6.25 20.17 -7.09
N ASN A 20 -7.32 19.36 -7.23
CA ASN A 20 -7.37 18.04 -6.61
C ASN A 20 -6.30 17.09 -7.16
N PRO A 21 -5.29 16.66 -6.37
CA PRO A 21 -4.19 15.85 -6.86
C PRO A 21 -4.54 14.37 -7.03
N ARG A 22 -5.66 13.92 -6.42
CA ARG A 22 -5.97 12.49 -6.34
C ARG A 22 -6.62 11.95 -7.60
N LYS A 23 -5.99 10.91 -8.13
CA LYS A 23 -6.55 10.06 -9.20
C LYS A 23 -6.68 8.64 -8.66
N ILE A 24 -7.60 7.88 -9.21
CA ILE A 24 -7.74 6.44 -8.93
C ILE A 24 -7.77 5.67 -10.26
N SER A 25 -7.39 4.40 -10.22
CA SER A 25 -7.45 3.52 -11.38
C SER A 25 -8.91 3.14 -11.71
N ASP A 26 -9.15 2.65 -12.92
CA ASP A 26 -10.49 2.18 -13.34
C ASP A 26 -10.94 0.99 -12.47
N LYS A 27 -10.02 0.13 -12.01
CA LYS A 27 -10.29 -0.98 -11.08
C LYS A 27 -10.81 -0.44 -9.75
N GLU A 28 -10.10 0.50 -9.14
CA GLU A 28 -10.50 1.12 -7.86
C GLU A 28 -11.82 1.91 -8.00
N PHE A 29 -12.00 2.61 -9.11
CA PHE A 29 -13.25 3.31 -9.38
C PHE A 29 -14.43 2.34 -9.47
N SER A 30 -14.26 1.19 -10.11
CA SER A 30 -15.27 0.15 -10.21
C SER A 30 -15.62 -0.46 -8.85
N LYS A 31 -14.62 -0.71 -7.98
CA LYS A 31 -14.81 -1.14 -6.60
C LYS A 31 -15.61 -0.09 -5.79
N LEU A 32 -15.28 1.20 -5.94
CA LEU A 32 -16.01 2.28 -5.29
C LEU A 32 -17.48 2.35 -5.72
N VAL A 33 -17.77 2.17 -7.02
CA VAL A 33 -19.15 2.12 -7.53
C VAL A 33 -19.90 0.93 -6.93
N LYS A 34 -19.28 -0.26 -6.90
CA LYS A 34 -19.87 -1.46 -6.30
C LYS A 34 -20.19 -1.24 -4.82
N SER A 35 -19.24 -0.74 -4.03
CA SER A 35 -19.46 -0.42 -2.60
C SER A 35 -20.63 0.54 -2.38
N LEU A 36 -20.75 1.59 -3.20
CA LEU A 36 -21.86 2.53 -3.10
C LEU A 36 -23.23 1.90 -3.47
N GLN A 37 -23.23 0.90 -4.35
CA GLN A 37 -24.45 0.16 -4.70
C GLN A 37 -24.86 -0.83 -3.62
N GLU A 38 -23.92 -1.48 -2.95
CA GLU A 38 -24.14 -2.51 -1.93
C GLU A 38 -24.35 -1.92 -0.53
N ASP A 39 -23.46 -1.00 -0.13
CA ASP A 39 -23.40 -0.44 1.22
C ASP A 39 -24.07 0.93 1.34
N GLY A 40 -24.37 1.56 0.20
CA GLY A 40 -24.95 2.89 0.16
C GLY A 40 -23.95 4.03 0.44
N TYR A 41 -24.49 5.24 0.53
CA TYR A 41 -23.70 6.46 0.76
C TYR A 41 -23.47 6.71 2.26
N HIS A 42 -22.50 6.03 2.87
CA HIS A 42 -22.19 6.12 4.30
C HIS A 42 -21.05 7.08 4.63
N GLN A 43 -20.16 7.39 3.68
CA GLN A 43 -19.07 8.36 3.84
C GLN A 43 -19.40 9.66 3.14
N ARG A 44 -19.64 10.73 3.90
CA ARG A 44 -20.07 12.01 3.35
C ARG A 44 -18.96 12.73 2.60
N ILE A 45 -19.33 13.39 1.50
CA ILE A 45 -18.45 14.30 0.76
C ILE A 45 -18.21 15.54 1.62
N LEU A 46 -16.95 16.02 1.69
CA LEU A 46 -16.58 17.25 2.33
C LEU A 46 -16.66 18.39 1.32
N VAL A 47 -17.39 19.45 1.66
CA VAL A 47 -17.69 20.57 0.76
C VAL A 47 -17.48 21.88 1.50
N ASN A 48 -16.79 22.84 0.88
CA ASN A 48 -16.67 24.19 1.41
C ASN A 48 -18.01 24.97 1.29
N THR A 49 -18.15 26.10 1.95
CA THR A 49 -19.41 26.88 1.93
C THR A 49 -19.77 27.48 0.58
N ASP A 50 -18.84 27.53 -0.36
CA ASP A 50 -19.06 27.89 -1.78
C ASP A 50 -19.40 26.72 -2.69
N ASN A 51 -19.66 25.53 -2.08
CA ASN A 51 -19.97 24.26 -2.71
C ASN A 51 -18.79 23.60 -3.46
N VAL A 52 -17.55 24.06 -3.24
CA VAL A 52 -16.36 23.39 -3.78
C VAL A 52 -16.06 22.15 -2.96
N ILE A 53 -15.88 21.01 -3.62
CA ILE A 53 -15.54 19.73 -2.99
C ILE A 53 -14.13 19.81 -2.43
N ILE A 54 -13.98 19.47 -1.15
CA ILE A 54 -12.68 19.36 -0.46
C ILE A 54 -12.19 17.91 -0.50
N GLY A 55 -13.09 16.96 -0.19
CA GLY A 55 -12.81 15.52 -0.22
C GLY A 55 -13.99 14.73 -0.77
N GLY A 56 -13.73 13.64 -1.50
CA GLY A 56 -14.76 12.80 -2.09
C GLY A 56 -15.11 13.07 -3.56
N HIS A 57 -14.22 13.68 -4.33
CA HIS A 57 -14.41 13.91 -5.78
C HIS A 57 -14.77 12.64 -6.55
N GLN A 58 -14.07 11.54 -6.28
CA GLN A 58 -14.34 10.26 -6.94
C GLN A 58 -15.69 9.68 -6.49
N ARG A 59 -16.07 9.94 -5.23
CA ARG A 59 -17.38 9.49 -4.69
C ARG A 59 -18.54 10.19 -5.39
N LYS A 60 -18.45 11.48 -5.70
CA LYS A 60 -19.45 12.18 -6.53
C LYS A 60 -19.60 11.50 -7.90
N LYS A 61 -18.48 11.22 -8.57
CA LYS A 61 -18.50 10.56 -9.89
C LYS A 61 -19.07 9.15 -9.81
N ALA A 62 -18.70 8.40 -8.77
CA ALA A 62 -19.17 7.04 -8.55
C ALA A 62 -20.67 6.98 -8.21
N LEU A 63 -21.20 7.94 -7.45
CA LEU A 63 -22.64 8.06 -7.19
C LEU A 63 -23.45 8.25 -8.48
N ILE A 64 -22.99 9.12 -9.37
CA ILE A 64 -23.62 9.31 -10.69
C ILE A 64 -23.54 8.01 -11.50
N LYS A 65 -22.39 7.34 -11.49
CA LYS A 65 -22.21 6.06 -12.19
C LYS A 65 -23.06 4.93 -11.58
N ALA A 66 -23.33 4.98 -10.28
CA ALA A 66 -24.19 4.04 -9.56
C ALA A 66 -25.68 4.28 -9.82
N GLY A 67 -26.07 5.37 -10.49
CA GLY A 67 -27.43 5.62 -10.94
C GLY A 67 -28.11 6.86 -10.39
N LEU A 68 -27.43 7.66 -9.54
CA LEU A 68 -28.00 8.91 -9.04
C LEU A 68 -28.03 9.97 -10.16
N SER A 69 -29.09 10.76 -10.17
CA SER A 69 -29.24 11.90 -11.07
C SER A 69 -28.62 13.18 -10.48
N LEU A 70 -28.32 14.16 -11.30
CA LEU A 70 -27.77 15.43 -10.84
C LEU A 70 -28.72 16.22 -9.91
N SER A 71 -30.03 15.94 -10.00
CA SER A 71 -31.07 16.55 -9.14
C SER A 71 -31.24 15.84 -7.79
N ASP A 72 -30.66 14.64 -7.64
CA ASP A 72 -30.76 13.91 -6.37
C ASP A 72 -29.97 14.65 -5.28
N THR A 73 -30.50 14.60 -4.07
CA THR A 73 -29.92 15.25 -2.92
C THR A 73 -29.12 14.27 -2.09
N LEU A 74 -28.03 14.74 -1.50
CA LEU A 74 -27.22 13.98 -0.56
C LEU A 74 -26.76 14.86 0.61
N GLU A 75 -26.46 14.21 1.72
CA GLU A 75 -25.88 14.86 2.87
C GLU A 75 -24.36 15.02 2.69
N VAL A 76 -23.88 16.24 2.92
CA VAL A 76 -22.46 16.58 2.86
C VAL A 76 -22.00 17.12 4.21
N LEU A 77 -20.70 17.12 4.47
CA LEU A 77 -20.09 17.83 5.59
C LEU A 77 -19.58 19.17 5.11
N MET A 78 -20.06 20.25 5.74
CA MET A 78 -19.74 21.64 5.40
C MET A 78 -19.19 22.36 6.63
N PRO A 79 -18.08 23.13 6.52
CA PRO A 79 -17.55 23.89 7.63
C PRO A 79 -18.48 25.05 8.03
N ASP A 80 -18.29 25.56 9.24
CA ASP A 80 -19.06 26.68 9.79
C ASP A 80 -18.71 28.03 9.15
N ARG A 81 -17.66 28.10 8.33
CA ARG A 81 -17.21 29.26 7.58
C ARG A 81 -16.52 28.90 6.28
N LEU A 82 -16.36 29.87 5.40
CA LEU A 82 -15.52 29.69 4.22
C LEU A 82 -14.07 29.39 4.63
N LEU A 83 -13.51 28.34 4.07
CA LEU A 83 -12.10 27.99 4.26
C LEU A 83 -11.23 28.76 3.26
N THR A 84 -10.03 29.12 3.69
CA THR A 84 -9.01 29.66 2.78
C THR A 84 -8.48 28.56 1.87
N VAL A 85 -7.83 28.95 0.78
CA VAL A 85 -7.20 27.99 -0.16
C VAL A 85 -6.19 27.09 0.57
N GLU A 86 -5.36 27.67 1.45
CA GLU A 86 -4.39 26.91 2.25
C GLU A 86 -5.05 25.90 3.18
N GLU A 87 -6.16 26.27 3.83
CA GLU A 87 -6.92 25.35 4.68
C GLU A 87 -7.56 24.23 3.86
N LEU A 88 -8.09 24.55 2.68
CA LEU A 88 -8.69 23.60 1.76
C LEU A 88 -7.65 22.60 1.28
N ASP A 89 -6.49 23.06 0.80
CA ASP A 89 -5.39 22.22 0.34
C ASP A 89 -4.90 21.30 1.46
N ARG A 90 -4.70 21.84 2.66
CA ARG A 90 -4.27 21.05 3.81
C ARG A 90 -5.26 19.96 4.17
N ILE A 91 -6.56 20.24 4.14
CA ILE A 91 -7.60 19.27 4.47
C ILE A 91 -7.70 18.23 3.35
N ASN A 92 -7.67 18.65 2.08
CA ASN A 92 -7.69 17.75 0.93
C ASN A 92 -6.54 16.74 0.97
N ILE A 93 -5.31 17.21 1.26
CA ILE A 93 -4.14 16.33 1.40
C ILE A 93 -4.33 15.36 2.56
N ARG A 94 -4.74 15.86 3.74
CA ARG A 94 -4.93 15.01 4.94
C ARG A 94 -6.04 13.99 4.80
N ASP A 95 -7.13 14.33 4.12
CA ASP A 95 -8.23 13.39 3.82
C ASP A 95 -7.77 12.24 2.92
N ASN A 96 -6.72 12.45 2.14
CA ASN A 96 -6.14 11.46 1.25
C ASN A 96 -4.97 10.67 1.87
N LEU A 97 -4.49 11.08 3.06
CA LEU A 97 -3.50 10.32 3.81
C LEU A 97 -4.18 9.24 4.64
N SER A 98 -3.71 8.02 4.52
CA SER A 98 -4.12 6.94 5.42
C SER A 98 -3.38 7.08 6.75
N PHE A 99 -4.14 7.11 7.85
CA PHE A 99 -3.59 7.13 9.20
C PHE A 99 -3.86 5.77 9.85
N GLY A 100 -2.79 5.07 10.24
CA GLY A 100 -2.83 3.75 10.84
C GLY A 100 -2.45 2.65 9.87
N GLU A 101 -2.19 1.50 10.44
CA GLU A 101 -1.82 0.27 9.75
C GLU A 101 -2.84 -0.81 10.08
N TYR A 102 -3.03 -1.78 9.19
CA TYR A 102 -3.84 -2.95 9.48
C TYR A 102 -3.03 -3.94 10.30
N ASP A 103 -3.66 -4.52 11.30
CA ASP A 103 -3.17 -5.71 11.95
C ASP A 103 -3.57 -6.92 11.08
N PHE A 104 -2.60 -7.41 10.32
CA PHE A 104 -2.86 -8.48 9.36
C PHE A 104 -3.18 -9.81 10.05
N ASP A 105 -2.71 -10.05 11.28
CA ASP A 105 -3.03 -11.28 12.01
C ASP A 105 -4.52 -11.34 12.34
N ILE A 106 -5.09 -10.22 12.79
CA ILE A 106 -6.55 -10.12 13.03
C ILE A 106 -7.33 -10.29 11.73
N LEU A 107 -6.82 -9.76 10.61
CA LEU A 107 -7.50 -9.92 9.32
C LEU A 107 -7.51 -11.37 8.85
N ARG A 108 -6.37 -12.09 9.00
CA ARG A 108 -6.22 -13.52 8.62
C ARG A 108 -7.11 -14.44 9.43
N GLU A 109 -7.34 -14.13 10.69
CA GLU A 109 -8.28 -14.91 11.53
C GLU A 109 -9.72 -14.90 10.98
N ARG A 110 -10.10 -13.91 10.17
CA ARG A 110 -11.49 -13.64 9.79
C ARG A 110 -11.76 -13.67 8.29
N PHE A 111 -10.78 -13.39 7.47
CA PHE A 111 -10.96 -13.18 6.04
C PHE A 111 -9.81 -13.80 5.24
N ASP A 112 -10.14 -14.41 4.12
CA ASP A 112 -9.20 -14.81 3.10
C ASP A 112 -8.88 -13.64 2.13
N GLU A 113 -7.85 -13.81 1.30
CA GLU A 113 -7.40 -12.81 0.34
C GLU A 113 -8.51 -12.41 -0.65
N ASP A 114 -9.26 -13.40 -1.17
CA ASP A 114 -10.33 -13.17 -2.14
C ASP A 114 -11.43 -12.29 -1.54
N THR A 115 -11.80 -12.54 -0.29
CA THR A 115 -12.77 -11.73 0.46
C THR A 115 -12.28 -10.30 0.68
N LEU A 116 -11.01 -10.12 1.05
CA LEU A 116 -10.42 -8.79 1.25
C LEU A 116 -10.31 -8.02 -0.07
N GLU A 117 -10.00 -8.71 -1.18
CA GLU A 117 -10.05 -8.11 -2.51
C GLU A 117 -11.47 -7.68 -2.89
N GLU A 118 -12.48 -8.51 -2.61
CA GLU A 118 -13.89 -8.18 -2.86
C GLU A 118 -14.33 -6.97 -2.05
N PHE A 119 -13.90 -6.84 -0.79
CA PHE A 119 -14.16 -5.67 0.07
C PHE A 119 -13.41 -4.41 -0.37
N GLY A 120 -12.54 -4.50 -1.37
CA GLY A 120 -11.90 -3.35 -2.00
C GLY A 120 -10.48 -3.09 -1.54
N MET A 121 -9.85 -4.01 -0.78
CA MET A 121 -8.44 -3.89 -0.43
C MET A 121 -7.58 -3.74 -1.69
N SER A 122 -6.59 -2.85 -1.65
CA SER A 122 -5.71 -2.61 -2.81
C SER A 122 -4.73 -3.76 -3.00
N ASP A 123 -4.24 -3.92 -4.25
CA ASP A 123 -3.26 -4.95 -4.58
C ASP A 123 -1.96 -4.80 -3.76
N GLU A 124 -1.57 -3.55 -3.40
CA GLU A 124 -0.41 -3.29 -2.54
C GLU A 124 -0.64 -3.81 -1.11
N MET A 125 -1.85 -3.61 -0.56
CA MET A 125 -2.21 -4.08 0.77
C MET A 125 -2.35 -5.61 0.81
N LEU A 126 -2.89 -6.22 -0.26
CA LEU A 126 -2.98 -7.69 -0.39
C LEU A 126 -1.59 -8.31 -0.49
N ASN A 127 -0.66 -7.69 -1.22
CA ASN A 127 0.72 -8.13 -1.26
C ASN A 127 1.39 -8.07 0.13
N ALA A 128 1.17 -6.99 0.89
CA ALA A 128 1.68 -6.88 2.26
C ALA A 128 1.07 -7.94 3.19
N PHE A 129 -0.25 -8.19 3.07
CA PHE A 129 -0.94 -9.26 3.79
C PHE A 129 -0.32 -10.64 3.54
N ASN A 130 0.04 -10.96 2.29
CA ASN A 130 0.64 -12.24 1.93
C ASN A 130 2.12 -12.34 2.34
N ILE A 131 2.88 -11.23 2.29
CA ILE A 131 4.29 -11.22 2.72
C ILE A 131 4.40 -11.50 4.22
N ASP A 132 3.54 -10.90 5.04
CA ASP A 132 3.54 -11.15 6.49
C ASP A 132 3.22 -12.62 6.82
N GLU A 133 2.37 -13.29 6.03
CA GLU A 133 2.10 -14.72 6.18
C GLU A 133 3.37 -15.55 5.92
N ILE A 134 4.13 -15.20 4.88
CA ILE A 134 5.39 -15.89 4.53
C ILE A 134 6.46 -15.68 5.61
N ILE A 135 6.51 -14.50 6.24
CA ILE A 135 7.50 -14.17 7.27
C ILE A 135 7.14 -14.83 8.62
N ASN A 136 5.85 -14.98 8.91
CA ASN A 136 5.34 -15.55 10.17
C ASN A 136 5.14 -17.07 10.11
N ASP A 137 5.50 -17.75 9.02
CA ASP A 137 5.48 -19.21 8.96
C ASP A 137 6.61 -19.76 9.87
N GLU A 138 6.24 -20.13 11.09
CA GLU A 138 7.16 -20.65 12.13
C GLU A 138 7.96 -21.90 11.66
N ALA A 139 7.58 -22.50 10.52
CA ALA A 139 8.29 -23.63 9.92
C ALA A 139 9.69 -23.24 9.39
N ASP A 140 9.95 -21.93 9.14
CA ASP A 140 11.25 -21.47 8.65
C ASP A 140 12.25 -21.16 9.80
N ASP A 141 11.80 -21.13 11.07
CA ASP A 141 12.63 -20.84 12.23
C ASP A 141 13.26 -22.09 12.89
N GLU A 142 13.09 -23.28 12.35
CA GLU A 142 13.87 -24.43 12.77
C GLU A 142 15.34 -24.23 12.36
N ILE A 143 16.15 -23.76 13.31
CA ILE A 143 17.62 -23.74 13.15
C ILE A 143 18.09 -25.17 13.04
N LEU A 144 18.32 -25.60 11.81
CA LEU A 144 18.90 -26.92 11.54
C LEU A 144 20.24 -27.02 12.29
N GLU A 145 20.44 -28.08 13.07
CA GLU A 145 21.72 -28.33 13.73
C GLU A 145 22.84 -28.32 12.70
N VAL A 146 23.87 -27.51 12.93
CA VAL A 146 25.03 -27.42 12.04
C VAL A 146 25.68 -28.81 11.98
N PRO A 147 25.90 -29.40 10.80
CA PRO A 147 26.56 -30.70 10.69
C PRO A 147 27.92 -30.69 11.38
N VAL A 148 28.23 -31.73 12.16
CA VAL A 148 29.50 -31.86 12.88
C VAL A 148 30.70 -31.83 11.93
N GLU A 149 30.51 -32.32 10.69
CA GLU A 149 31.50 -32.23 9.61
C GLU A 149 31.00 -31.33 8.50
N ALA A 150 31.80 -30.33 8.12
CA ALA A 150 31.50 -29.45 7.00
C ALA A 150 31.44 -30.25 5.70
N LYS A 151 30.33 -30.14 4.97
CA LYS A 151 30.18 -30.77 3.65
C LYS A 151 30.79 -29.94 2.53
N SER A 152 30.85 -28.60 2.72
CA SER A 152 31.41 -27.66 1.75
C SER A 152 32.89 -27.38 2.07
N VAL A 153 33.71 -27.35 1.07
CA VAL A 153 35.13 -26.98 1.18
C VAL A 153 35.40 -25.68 0.43
N LEU A 154 36.48 -25.01 0.81
CA LEU A 154 36.87 -23.74 0.16
C LEU A 154 37.07 -23.93 -1.33
N GLY A 155 36.34 -23.16 -2.14
CA GLY A 155 36.35 -23.24 -3.61
C GLY A 155 35.16 -23.99 -4.20
N ASP A 156 34.31 -24.63 -3.41
CA ASP A 156 33.10 -25.26 -3.93
C ASP A 156 32.13 -24.28 -4.52
N LEU A 157 31.64 -24.57 -5.72
CA LEU A 157 30.63 -23.75 -6.42
C LEU A 157 29.34 -24.56 -6.63
N TYR A 158 28.26 -24.11 -6.07
CA TYR A 158 26.94 -24.72 -6.18
C TYR A 158 26.07 -23.94 -7.17
N ILE A 159 25.34 -24.66 -8.01
CA ILE A 159 24.38 -24.12 -8.96
C ILE A 159 22.97 -24.42 -8.43
N LEU A 160 22.21 -23.37 -8.14
CA LEU A 160 20.88 -23.43 -7.56
C LEU A 160 19.88 -22.81 -8.55
N GLY A 161 19.44 -23.55 -9.54
CA GLY A 161 18.66 -23.03 -10.66
C GLY A 161 19.44 -21.98 -11.44
N ASN A 162 18.99 -20.73 -11.41
CA ASN A 162 19.68 -19.60 -12.06
C ASN A 162 20.67 -18.86 -11.13
N HIS A 163 20.83 -19.31 -9.89
CA HIS A 163 21.70 -18.71 -8.89
C HIS A 163 22.98 -19.50 -8.69
N ARG A 164 24.03 -18.86 -8.24
CA ARG A 164 25.34 -19.46 -7.95
C ARG A 164 25.74 -19.10 -6.52
N LEU A 165 26.24 -20.09 -5.80
CA LEU A 165 26.76 -19.94 -4.44
C LEU A 165 28.20 -20.50 -4.42
N LEU A 166 29.14 -19.68 -3.96
CA LEU A 166 30.54 -20.08 -3.82
C LEU A 166 30.95 -20.10 -2.35
N CYS A 167 31.47 -21.23 -1.88
CA CYS A 167 32.17 -21.29 -0.61
C CYS A 167 33.58 -20.68 -0.81
N GLY A 168 33.76 -19.40 -0.46
CA GLY A 168 34.98 -18.67 -0.81
C GLY A 168 35.19 -17.41 0.00
N ASP A 169 36.29 -16.72 -0.30
CA ASP A 169 36.63 -15.43 0.26
C ASP A 169 36.14 -14.32 -0.68
N SER A 170 35.23 -13.49 -0.21
CA SER A 170 34.66 -12.38 -0.98
C SER A 170 35.68 -11.26 -1.29
N THR A 171 36.83 -11.25 -0.61
CA THR A 171 37.94 -10.32 -0.89
C THR A 171 38.90 -10.88 -1.95
N ASN A 172 38.79 -12.15 -2.31
CA ASN A 172 39.61 -12.79 -3.33
C ASN A 172 39.00 -12.59 -4.72
N ALA A 173 39.68 -11.84 -5.59
CA ALA A 173 39.23 -11.50 -6.94
C ALA A 173 38.98 -12.77 -7.81
N GLU A 174 39.74 -13.86 -7.62
CA GLU A 174 39.55 -15.08 -8.37
C GLU A 174 38.26 -15.80 -7.96
N HIS A 175 37.95 -15.85 -6.67
CA HIS A 175 36.69 -16.40 -6.15
C HIS A 175 35.49 -15.63 -6.68
N VAL A 176 35.54 -14.29 -6.63
CA VAL A 176 34.50 -13.42 -7.16
C VAL A 176 34.33 -13.61 -8.67
N SER A 177 35.43 -13.69 -9.44
CA SER A 177 35.36 -13.91 -10.87
C SER A 177 34.70 -15.25 -11.22
N ARG A 178 35.02 -16.31 -10.48
CA ARG A 178 34.40 -17.66 -10.66
C ARG A 178 32.89 -17.62 -10.33
N LEU A 179 32.50 -16.92 -9.27
CA LEU A 179 31.09 -16.76 -8.89
C LEU A 179 30.31 -16.05 -10.00
N LEU A 180 30.85 -14.94 -10.52
CA LEU A 180 30.19 -14.12 -11.52
C LEU A 180 30.15 -14.75 -12.91
N ASP A 181 31.14 -15.58 -13.27
CA ASP A 181 31.20 -16.29 -14.57
C ASP A 181 30.93 -15.34 -15.77
N GLY A 182 31.51 -14.15 -15.75
CA GLY A 182 31.33 -13.16 -16.78
C GLY A 182 30.08 -12.28 -16.65
N ALA A 183 29.23 -12.50 -15.65
CA ALA A 183 28.10 -11.62 -15.37
C ALA A 183 28.58 -10.25 -14.84
N ASN A 184 27.88 -9.19 -15.22
CA ASN A 184 28.13 -7.84 -14.71
C ASN A 184 26.97 -7.45 -13.79
N PRO A 185 27.07 -7.67 -12.47
CA PRO A 185 26.02 -7.28 -11.53
C PRO A 185 25.88 -5.76 -11.46
N ILE A 186 24.65 -5.29 -11.40
CA ILE A 186 24.32 -3.87 -11.27
C ILE A 186 24.07 -3.45 -9.82
N LEU A 187 23.97 -4.41 -8.90
CA LEU A 187 23.75 -4.20 -7.47
C LEU A 187 24.62 -5.18 -6.68
N MET A 188 25.19 -4.70 -5.57
CA MET A 188 25.86 -5.51 -4.55
C MET A 188 25.18 -5.25 -3.22
N VAL A 189 24.71 -6.33 -2.57
CA VAL A 189 24.18 -6.29 -1.21
C VAL A 189 25.15 -7.06 -0.31
N THR A 190 25.63 -6.41 0.74
CA THR A 190 26.62 -6.99 1.66
C THR A 190 26.38 -6.46 3.08
N ASP A 191 26.65 -7.31 4.06
CA ASP A 191 26.73 -6.93 5.46
C ASP A 191 28.19 -7.08 5.91
N PRO A 192 29.03 -6.02 5.76
CA PRO A 192 30.42 -6.09 6.14
C PRO A 192 30.57 -6.09 7.67
N PRO A 193 31.53 -6.83 8.24
CA PRO A 193 31.79 -6.81 9.67
C PRO A 193 32.21 -5.42 10.11
N TYR A 194 31.47 -4.81 11.02
CA TYR A 194 31.68 -3.43 11.52
C TYR A 194 32.94 -3.35 12.37
N GLY A 195 34.12 -3.28 11.77
CA GLY A 195 35.40 -2.98 12.45
C GLY A 195 35.80 -3.89 13.63
N ILE A 196 35.12 -5.00 13.80
CA ILE A 196 35.41 -5.98 14.83
C ILE A 196 36.30 -7.06 14.23
N SER A 197 37.49 -7.26 14.81
CA SER A 197 38.37 -8.39 14.44
C SER A 197 37.70 -9.70 14.89
N TYR A 198 36.95 -10.34 14.01
CA TYR A 198 36.52 -11.72 14.23
C TYR A 198 37.77 -12.60 14.20
N LYS A 199 38.13 -13.14 15.35
CA LYS A 199 39.03 -14.30 15.41
C LYS A 199 38.16 -15.54 15.27
N ALA A 200 38.29 -16.24 14.14
CA ALA A 200 37.73 -17.57 13.96
C ALA A 200 38.39 -18.56 14.94
#